data_6764202a6a9dea300f19aecdfc66cfdd
#
_entry.id   6764202a6a9dea300f19aecdfc66cfdd
#
_cell.length_a   1.000
_cell.length_b   1.000
_cell.length_c   1.000
_cell.angle_alpha   90.00
_cell.angle_beta   90.00
_cell.angle_gamma   90.00
#
_symmetry.space_group_name_H-M   'P 1'
#
loop_
_entity.id
_entity.type
_entity.pdbx_description
1 polymer ?
#
loop_
_entity_poly.entity_id
_entity_poly.type
_entity_poly.pdbx_seq_one_letter_code
_entity_poly.pdbx_strand_id
1 'polypeptide(L)'
;MILFFATGILFLNGVGVSAVSYTKTTTGSTSVNTYDMVIIAPETFSASIQPLITHKNNYGIRTFMKTVEEIYSEYPGRDSAEQIKYFIKDALDNNNVSYVLLLGDIHQVPIRKTALSWDYFGDTVVPDVITDLYYSDIYNENGSFATWDTNNDGQFSEIHMIMDYRPYNETFEIIDEVEGIPDVMIGRLPCTKISDVKNVVKKIITYETTTYGSDWFDRLILMGGDTFPHLGNISEGEVVTEYISSILSDFTPIKLWTSHHTFRPVKINREISKGAGFVSYSGHGFEYGLATSGYDTDSQIHYLLPYILGIHNTGKYPIMYFDACLTGAFDYRLGNMNIPCFAWSLIKKHDSGAIACIAATRVGFGGFAG
;
A
#
# COMPACT_ATOMS: atom_id res chain seq x y z
N MET A 1 4.54 -11.22 11.30
CA MET A 1 4.08 -11.11 9.89
C MET A 1 3.89 -9.63 9.61
N ILE A 2 4.79 -9.01 8.84
CA ILE A 2 4.66 -7.59 8.48
C ILE A 2 3.70 -7.53 7.31
N LEU A 3 2.63 -6.75 7.44
CA LEU A 3 1.75 -6.44 6.34
C LEU A 3 2.42 -5.44 5.40
N PHE A 4 2.44 -5.77 4.13
CA PHE A 4 3.02 -4.99 3.05
C PHE A 4 1.98 -4.08 2.41
N PHE A 5 2.45 -3.01 1.76
CA PHE A 5 1.60 -2.15 0.95
C PHE A 5 1.01 -2.95 -0.22
N ALA A 6 -0.28 -3.07 -0.25
CA ALA A 6 -0.99 -3.41 -1.48
C ALA A 6 -1.36 -2.10 -2.18
N THR A 7 -0.58 -1.69 -3.16
CA THR A 7 -0.94 -0.60 -4.05
C THR A 7 -1.64 -1.20 -5.25
N GLY A 8 -2.91 -1.53 -5.10
CA GLY A 8 -3.76 -1.97 -6.18
C GLY A 8 -5.08 -1.22 -6.11
N ILE A 9 -5.44 -0.54 -7.17
CA ILE A 9 -6.82 -0.11 -7.38
C ILE A 9 -7.56 -1.39 -7.79
N LEU A 10 -8.25 -2.02 -6.84
CA LEU A 10 -9.23 -3.04 -7.18
C LEU A 10 -10.57 -2.33 -7.42
N PHE A 11 -10.99 -2.29 -8.67
CA PHE A 11 -12.40 -2.11 -8.99
C PHE A 11 -13.11 -3.44 -8.69
N LEU A 12 -13.76 -3.54 -7.56
CA LEU A 12 -14.65 -4.65 -7.27
C LEU A 12 -16.06 -4.14 -7.02
N ASN A 13 -16.85 -4.13 -8.08
CA ASN A 13 -18.28 -4.25 -7.97
C ASN A 13 -18.58 -5.69 -7.52
N GLY A 14 -18.97 -5.84 -6.25
CA GLY A 14 -19.85 -6.91 -5.77
C GLY A 14 -19.48 -8.37 -6.02
N VAL A 15 -18.20 -8.77 -5.91
CA VAL A 15 -17.84 -10.20 -5.89
C VAL A 15 -17.22 -10.53 -4.54
N GLY A 16 -17.89 -11.42 -3.81
CA GLY A 16 -17.41 -11.91 -2.52
C GLY A 16 -16.02 -12.52 -2.65
N VAL A 17 -15.07 -11.98 -1.91
CA VAL A 17 -13.71 -12.54 -1.84
C VAL A 17 -13.77 -13.85 -1.08
N SER A 18 -13.82 -14.97 -1.82
CA SER A 18 -13.52 -16.27 -1.26
C SER A 18 -12.02 -16.40 -1.12
N ALA A 19 -11.53 -16.64 0.09
CA ALA A 19 -10.13 -16.94 0.32
C ALA A 19 -9.77 -18.23 -0.44
N VAL A 20 -9.03 -18.10 -1.54
CA VAL A 20 -8.48 -19.23 -2.28
C VAL A 20 -7.27 -19.74 -1.51
N SER A 21 -7.43 -20.91 -0.91
CA SER A 21 -6.30 -21.63 -0.31
C SER A 21 -5.50 -22.31 -1.41
N TYR A 22 -4.36 -21.74 -1.75
CA TYR A 22 -3.43 -22.33 -2.73
C TYR A 22 -2.59 -23.40 -2.04
N THR A 23 -2.88 -24.68 -2.31
CA THR A 23 -2.00 -25.80 -1.91
C THR A 23 -1.06 -26.12 -3.07
N LYS A 24 0.18 -25.65 -2.98
CA LYS A 24 1.24 -25.97 -3.93
C LYS A 24 1.67 -27.44 -3.73
N THR A 25 1.47 -28.27 -4.72
CA THR A 25 1.98 -29.67 -4.73
C THR A 25 3.45 -29.64 -5.14
N THR A 26 4.35 -29.82 -4.20
CA THR A 26 5.80 -29.95 -4.47
C THR A 26 6.13 -31.38 -4.86
N THR A 27 6.54 -31.59 -6.11
CA THR A 27 7.22 -32.81 -6.56
C THR A 27 8.69 -32.51 -6.82
N GLY A 28 9.58 -33.18 -6.08
CA GLY A 28 10.99 -33.30 -6.44
C GLY A 28 11.98 -32.67 -5.47
N SER A 29 12.64 -33.48 -4.67
CA SER A 29 13.72 -33.12 -3.76
C SER A 29 15.05 -33.00 -4.51
N THR A 30 15.48 -31.76 -4.72
CA THR A 30 16.89 -31.40 -4.74
C THR A 30 17.07 -30.36 -3.60
N SER A 31 18.25 -30.36 -2.94
CA SER A 31 18.53 -29.42 -1.84
C SER A 31 18.57 -27.99 -2.37
N VAL A 32 17.41 -27.40 -2.55
CA VAL A 32 17.23 -26.00 -2.93
C VAL A 32 17.48 -25.17 -1.67
N ASN A 33 18.34 -24.18 -1.75
CA ASN A 33 18.43 -23.15 -0.73
C ASN A 33 17.07 -22.43 -0.70
N THR A 34 16.21 -22.84 0.21
CA THR A 34 14.87 -22.26 0.32
C THR A 34 14.92 -21.02 1.19
N TYR A 35 14.40 -19.93 0.66
CA TYR A 35 14.23 -18.67 1.38
C TYR A 35 12.75 -18.34 1.47
N ASP A 36 12.36 -17.60 2.49
CA ASP A 36 10.98 -17.16 2.67
C ASP A 36 10.80 -15.73 2.18
N MET A 37 11.86 -14.91 2.29
CA MET A 37 11.82 -13.49 1.98
C MET A 37 13.06 -13.02 1.22
N VAL A 38 12.86 -12.12 0.25
CA VAL A 38 13.93 -11.34 -0.38
C VAL A 38 13.73 -9.86 -0.15
N ILE A 39 14.84 -9.14 0.09
CA ILE A 39 14.88 -7.68 0.14
C ILE A 39 15.63 -7.19 -1.09
N ILE A 40 14.96 -6.41 -1.94
CA ILE A 40 15.53 -5.79 -3.14
C ILE A 40 15.84 -4.32 -2.82
N ALA A 41 17.10 -3.93 -2.94
CA ALA A 41 17.55 -2.60 -2.58
C ALA A 41 18.83 -2.21 -3.36
N PRO A 42 19.18 -0.92 -3.45
CA PRO A 42 20.47 -0.53 -3.98
C PRO A 42 21.60 -0.98 -3.02
N GLU A 43 22.78 -1.25 -3.58
CA GLU A 43 23.95 -1.69 -2.80
C GLU A 43 24.27 -0.72 -1.64
N THR A 44 24.05 0.57 -1.84
CA THR A 44 24.29 1.61 -0.82
C THR A 44 23.51 1.40 0.48
N PHE A 45 22.43 0.61 0.47
CA PHE A 45 21.62 0.29 1.66
C PHE A 45 22.03 -1.03 2.34
N SER A 46 22.90 -1.85 1.72
CA SER A 46 23.26 -3.19 2.16
C SER A 46 23.67 -3.26 3.63
N ALA A 47 24.57 -2.42 4.07
CA ALA A 47 25.03 -2.42 5.47
C ALA A 47 23.92 -2.02 6.46
N SER A 48 22.98 -1.18 6.03
CA SER A 48 21.93 -0.65 6.91
C SER A 48 20.75 -1.60 7.06
N ILE A 49 20.56 -2.54 6.14
CA ILE A 49 19.49 -3.53 6.18
C ILE A 49 19.90 -4.83 6.91
N GLN A 50 21.19 -5.10 7.08
CA GLN A 50 21.68 -6.32 7.73
C GLN A 50 21.06 -6.60 9.10
N PRO A 51 20.80 -5.62 9.99
CA PRO A 51 20.10 -5.90 11.24
C PRO A 51 18.72 -6.50 11.05
N LEU A 52 17.98 -6.09 9.99
CA LEU A 52 16.67 -6.66 9.69
C LEU A 52 16.80 -8.08 9.15
N ILE A 53 17.73 -8.34 8.25
CA ILE A 53 18.00 -9.69 7.71
C ILE A 53 18.35 -10.64 8.86
N THR A 54 19.26 -10.23 9.73
CA THR A 54 19.65 -11.02 10.91
C THR A 54 18.46 -11.27 11.83
N HIS A 55 17.66 -10.26 12.09
CA HIS A 55 16.45 -10.37 12.90
C HIS A 55 15.47 -11.39 12.30
N LYS A 56 15.14 -11.25 11.02
CA LYS A 56 14.22 -12.17 10.33
C LYS A 56 14.72 -13.62 10.38
N ASN A 57 16.00 -13.84 10.08
CA ASN A 57 16.60 -15.16 10.13
C ASN A 57 16.56 -15.77 11.54
N ASN A 58 16.78 -14.98 12.60
CA ASN A 58 16.69 -15.42 13.98
C ASN A 58 15.25 -15.82 14.39
N TYR A 59 14.24 -15.26 13.74
CA TYR A 59 12.82 -15.59 13.95
C TYR A 59 12.29 -16.62 12.94
N GLY A 60 13.16 -17.29 12.20
CA GLY A 60 12.80 -18.41 11.32
C GLY A 60 12.27 -17.98 9.95
N ILE A 61 12.34 -16.70 9.58
CA ILE A 61 12.03 -16.21 8.26
C ILE A 61 13.34 -16.06 7.48
N ARG A 62 13.69 -17.08 6.71
CA ARG A 62 14.95 -17.12 5.96
C ARG A 62 14.97 -16.00 4.92
N THR A 63 15.79 -15.00 5.19
CA THR A 63 15.82 -13.76 4.43
C THR A 63 17.18 -13.50 3.84
N PHE A 64 17.24 -13.10 2.58
CA PHE A 64 18.43 -12.59 1.93
C PHE A 64 18.18 -11.24 1.24
N MET A 65 19.24 -10.61 0.81
CA MET A 65 19.19 -9.39 0.01
C MET A 65 19.73 -9.65 -1.38
N LYS A 66 19.13 -9.03 -2.39
CA LYS A 66 19.64 -8.91 -3.76
C LYS A 66 19.69 -7.44 -4.13
N THR A 67 20.83 -6.99 -4.62
CA THR A 67 20.96 -5.59 -5.03
C THR A 67 20.36 -5.36 -6.42
N VAL A 68 19.84 -4.16 -6.66
CA VAL A 68 19.32 -3.82 -8.01
C VAL A 68 20.45 -3.85 -9.03
N GLU A 69 21.67 -3.50 -8.64
CA GLU A 69 22.86 -3.54 -9.50
C GLU A 69 23.19 -4.97 -9.95
N GLU A 70 23.12 -5.95 -9.03
CA GLU A 70 23.28 -7.38 -9.38
C GLU A 70 22.15 -7.84 -10.31
N ILE A 71 20.88 -7.48 -9.99
CA ILE A 71 19.73 -7.86 -10.82
C ILE A 71 19.91 -7.37 -12.25
N TYR A 72 20.30 -6.10 -12.43
CA TYR A 72 20.46 -5.52 -13.76
C TYR A 72 21.61 -6.15 -14.55
N SER A 73 22.59 -6.73 -13.89
CA SER A 73 23.71 -7.44 -14.55
C SER A 73 23.37 -8.89 -14.88
N GLU A 74 22.45 -9.53 -14.15
CA GLU A 74 22.20 -10.98 -14.22
C GLU A 74 20.93 -11.35 -14.98
N TYR A 75 19.91 -10.48 -14.98
CA TYR A 75 18.58 -10.79 -15.52
C TYR A 75 18.28 -10.01 -16.79
N PRO A 76 17.65 -10.66 -17.80
CA PRO A 76 17.16 -9.98 -18.99
C PRO A 76 15.92 -9.15 -18.65
N GLY A 77 15.57 -8.21 -19.51
CA GLY A 77 14.35 -7.41 -19.43
C GLY A 77 14.37 -6.26 -20.42
N ARG A 78 13.21 -5.77 -20.81
CA ARG A 78 13.07 -4.60 -21.69
C ARG A 78 13.49 -3.31 -20.98
N ASP A 79 13.32 -3.32 -19.65
CA ASP A 79 13.73 -2.25 -18.74
C ASP A 79 14.09 -2.79 -17.34
N SER A 80 14.56 -1.90 -16.47
CA SER A 80 14.96 -2.27 -15.11
C SER A 80 13.83 -2.84 -14.25
N ALA A 81 12.57 -2.42 -14.50
CA ALA A 81 11.43 -2.98 -13.77
C ALA A 81 11.17 -4.43 -14.20
N GLU A 82 11.25 -4.73 -15.48
CA GLU A 82 11.07 -6.10 -15.97
C GLU A 82 12.22 -7.01 -15.52
N GLN A 83 13.46 -6.51 -15.45
CA GLN A 83 14.60 -7.26 -14.89
C GLN A 83 14.36 -7.67 -13.44
N ILE A 84 13.83 -6.76 -12.61
CA ILE A 84 13.42 -7.07 -11.24
C ILE A 84 12.31 -8.11 -11.20
N LYS A 85 11.32 -8.04 -12.08
CA LYS A 85 10.23 -9.02 -12.16
C LYS A 85 10.74 -10.41 -12.53
N TYR A 86 11.68 -10.51 -13.49
CA TYR A 86 12.34 -11.79 -13.81
C TYR A 86 13.14 -12.35 -12.65
N PHE A 87 13.84 -11.52 -11.90
CA PHE A 87 14.52 -11.96 -10.67
C PHE A 87 13.52 -12.49 -9.64
N ILE A 88 12.37 -11.79 -9.41
CA ILE A 88 11.36 -12.24 -8.45
C ILE A 88 10.76 -13.58 -8.89
N LYS A 89 10.52 -13.76 -10.20
CA LYS A 89 10.10 -15.04 -10.77
C LYS A 89 11.11 -16.15 -10.43
N ASP A 90 12.39 -15.92 -10.66
CA ASP A 90 13.45 -16.88 -10.35
C ASP A 90 13.51 -17.21 -8.85
N ALA A 91 13.39 -16.19 -7.99
CA ALA A 91 13.35 -16.35 -6.54
C ALA A 91 12.13 -17.15 -6.06
N LEU A 92 10.97 -16.96 -6.69
CA LEU A 92 9.76 -17.76 -6.43
C LEU A 92 9.97 -19.22 -6.86
N ASP A 93 10.45 -19.46 -8.08
CA ASP A 93 10.53 -20.79 -8.67
C ASP A 93 11.64 -21.64 -8.05
N ASN A 94 12.82 -21.07 -7.88
CA ASN A 94 14.03 -21.79 -7.49
C ASN A 94 14.38 -21.67 -6.01
N ASN A 95 13.92 -20.61 -5.32
CA ASN A 95 14.20 -20.39 -3.90
C ASN A 95 12.96 -20.48 -3.00
N ASN A 96 11.76 -20.63 -3.56
CA ASN A 96 10.49 -20.70 -2.85
C ASN A 96 10.16 -19.41 -2.05
N VAL A 97 10.63 -18.25 -2.54
CA VAL A 97 10.34 -16.94 -1.92
C VAL A 97 8.86 -16.63 -2.01
N SER A 98 8.27 -16.23 -0.88
CA SER A 98 6.86 -15.81 -0.80
C SER A 98 6.70 -14.34 -0.42
N TYR A 99 7.76 -13.70 0.08
CA TYR A 99 7.73 -12.30 0.54
C TYR A 99 8.82 -11.49 -0.17
N VAL A 100 8.44 -10.33 -0.70
CA VAL A 100 9.35 -9.40 -1.35
C VAL A 100 9.25 -8.03 -0.67
N LEU A 101 10.37 -7.48 -0.23
CA LEU A 101 10.46 -6.11 0.26
C LEU A 101 11.27 -5.26 -0.71
N LEU A 102 10.61 -4.28 -1.35
CA LEU A 102 11.27 -3.27 -2.16
C LEU A 102 11.75 -2.12 -1.25
N LEU A 103 13.05 -1.92 -1.14
CA LEU A 103 13.65 -0.92 -0.27
C LEU A 103 14.33 0.16 -1.11
N GLY A 104 13.61 1.23 -1.38
CA GLY A 104 14.04 2.34 -2.22
C GLY A 104 12.85 3.09 -2.81
N ASP A 105 13.04 4.37 -3.12
CA ASP A 105 12.06 5.15 -3.86
C ASP A 105 12.09 4.79 -5.36
N ILE A 106 11.32 5.49 -6.17
CA ILE A 106 11.20 5.24 -7.61
C ILE A 106 12.51 5.38 -8.41
N HIS A 107 13.52 6.05 -7.84
CA HIS A 107 14.82 6.25 -8.48
C HIS A 107 15.80 5.13 -8.15
N GLN A 108 15.61 4.45 -7.02
CA GLN A 108 16.46 3.35 -6.58
C GLN A 108 15.88 1.99 -6.97
N VAL A 109 14.57 1.82 -6.77
CA VAL A 109 13.83 0.63 -7.18
C VAL A 109 12.67 1.11 -8.05
N PRO A 110 12.75 0.95 -9.39
CA PRO A 110 11.77 1.48 -10.32
C PRO A 110 10.37 0.98 -10.01
N ILE A 111 9.38 1.66 -10.56
CA ILE A 111 7.96 1.28 -10.50
C ILE A 111 7.46 0.95 -11.89
N ARG A 112 6.34 0.23 -11.96
CA ARG A 112 5.56 0.12 -13.19
C ARG A 112 4.46 1.18 -13.19
N LYS A 113 4.32 1.88 -14.31
CA LYS A 113 3.18 2.71 -14.63
C LYS A 113 2.19 1.91 -15.46
N THR A 114 0.91 2.09 -15.22
CA THR A 114 -0.15 1.48 -16.04
C THR A 114 -0.73 2.50 -17.00
N ALA A 115 -1.18 2.05 -18.17
CA ALA A 115 -1.82 2.88 -19.17
C ALA A 115 -3.36 2.91 -18.97
N LEU A 116 -3.80 3.29 -17.78
CA LEU A 116 -5.21 3.52 -17.51
C LEU A 116 -5.63 4.87 -18.09
N SER A 117 -6.68 4.89 -18.90
CA SER A 117 -7.26 6.12 -19.44
C SER A 117 -8.77 6.13 -19.28
N TRP A 118 -9.37 7.32 -19.25
CA TRP A 118 -10.83 7.47 -19.27
C TRP A 118 -11.22 8.78 -19.96
N ASP A 119 -12.42 8.79 -20.53
CA ASP A 119 -13.01 9.99 -21.11
C ASP A 119 -13.75 10.79 -20.05
N TYR A 120 -13.44 12.07 -19.95
CA TYR A 120 -14.08 13.01 -19.01
C TYR A 120 -14.51 14.27 -19.75
N PHE A 121 -15.82 14.45 -19.94
CA PHE A 121 -16.42 15.60 -20.67
C PHE A 121 -15.81 15.87 -22.06
N GLY A 122 -15.39 14.83 -22.76
CA GLY A 122 -14.81 14.93 -24.12
C GLY A 122 -13.28 15.03 -24.16
N ASP A 123 -12.64 15.07 -23.02
CA ASP A 123 -11.18 14.98 -22.91
C ASP A 123 -10.77 13.59 -22.40
N THR A 124 -9.76 12.97 -23.02
CA THR A 124 -9.19 11.72 -22.51
C THR A 124 -8.17 12.02 -21.41
N VAL A 125 -8.43 11.51 -20.23
CA VAL A 125 -7.53 11.62 -19.07
C VAL A 125 -6.69 10.37 -19.00
N VAL A 126 -5.37 10.51 -18.95
CA VAL A 126 -4.40 9.41 -18.81
C VAL A 126 -3.56 9.65 -17.55
N PRO A 127 -3.98 9.14 -16.40
CA PRO A 127 -3.19 9.28 -15.20
C PRO A 127 -1.99 8.33 -15.22
N ASP A 128 -0.85 8.83 -14.75
CA ASP A 128 0.33 8.00 -14.44
C ASP A 128 0.05 7.13 -13.20
N VAL A 129 -0.72 6.07 -13.31
CA VAL A 129 -0.97 5.17 -12.19
C VAL A 129 0.24 4.30 -11.94
N ILE A 130 0.84 4.45 -10.76
CA ILE A 130 1.97 3.64 -10.33
C ILE A 130 1.52 2.44 -9.52
N THR A 131 2.16 1.30 -9.71
CA THR A 131 1.83 0.10 -8.96
C THR A 131 3.04 -0.82 -8.78
N ASP A 132 3.16 -1.40 -7.59
CA ASP A 132 4.08 -2.50 -7.31
C ASP A 132 3.41 -3.87 -7.49
N LEU A 133 2.11 -3.93 -7.78
CA LEU A 133 1.41 -5.17 -8.12
C LEU A 133 2.05 -5.88 -9.32
N TYR A 134 2.62 -5.13 -10.25
CA TYR A 134 3.42 -5.63 -11.37
C TYR A 134 4.50 -6.64 -10.94
N TYR A 135 5.13 -6.40 -9.80
CA TYR A 135 6.19 -7.25 -9.28
C TYR A 135 5.68 -8.47 -8.52
N SER A 136 4.41 -8.48 -8.12
CA SER A 136 3.82 -9.59 -7.38
C SER A 136 2.98 -10.53 -8.24
N ASP A 137 2.44 -10.04 -9.35
CA ASP A 137 1.67 -10.78 -10.35
C ASP A 137 2.65 -11.36 -11.40
N ILE A 138 3.16 -12.56 -11.14
CA ILE A 138 4.23 -13.20 -11.91
C ILE A 138 3.69 -14.08 -13.03
N TYR A 139 2.58 -14.76 -12.76
CA TYR A 139 1.99 -15.74 -13.66
C TYR A 139 0.52 -15.43 -13.96
N ASN A 140 0.14 -15.65 -15.21
CA ASN A 140 -1.27 -15.74 -15.60
C ASN A 140 -1.86 -17.09 -15.16
N GLU A 141 -3.19 -17.24 -15.14
CA GLU A 141 -3.89 -18.50 -14.79
C GLU A 141 -3.38 -19.73 -15.59
N ASN A 142 -2.96 -19.53 -16.82
CA ASN A 142 -2.42 -20.58 -17.67
C ASN A 142 -0.97 -20.95 -17.35
N GLY A 143 -0.34 -20.30 -16.36
CA GLY A 143 1.05 -20.51 -15.94
C GLY A 143 2.09 -19.81 -16.83
N SER A 144 1.68 -18.99 -17.80
CA SER A 144 2.61 -18.16 -18.57
C SER A 144 3.05 -16.93 -17.75
N PHE A 145 4.21 -16.35 -18.09
CA PHE A 145 4.69 -15.13 -17.46
C PHE A 145 3.77 -13.94 -17.74
N ALA A 146 3.31 -13.26 -16.71
CA ALA A 146 2.43 -12.10 -16.81
C ALA A 146 3.22 -10.85 -17.23
N THR A 147 3.24 -10.55 -18.52
CA THR A 147 4.02 -9.41 -19.07
C THR A 147 3.41 -8.06 -18.75
N TRP A 148 2.09 -7.99 -18.59
CA TRP A 148 1.27 -6.78 -18.47
C TRP A 148 1.25 -5.90 -19.75
N ASP A 149 1.79 -6.40 -20.83
CA ASP A 149 1.85 -5.76 -22.15
C ASP A 149 1.68 -6.89 -23.16
N THR A 150 0.43 -7.22 -23.46
CA THR A 150 0.07 -8.41 -24.24
C THR A 150 0.21 -8.15 -25.75
N ASN A 151 0.05 -6.91 -26.17
CA ASN A 151 0.20 -6.48 -27.56
C ASN A 151 1.65 -6.07 -27.89
N ASN A 152 2.52 -5.97 -26.87
CA ASN A 152 3.95 -5.64 -26.95
C ASN A 152 4.24 -4.25 -27.55
N ASP A 153 3.42 -3.26 -27.20
CA ASP A 153 3.56 -1.88 -27.65
C ASP A 153 4.33 -0.98 -26.66
N GLY A 154 4.66 -1.52 -25.47
CA GLY A 154 5.39 -0.83 -24.41
C GLY A 154 4.49 -0.06 -23.45
N GLN A 155 3.18 -0.13 -23.60
CA GLN A 155 2.22 0.28 -22.60
C GLN A 155 1.87 -0.94 -21.72
N PHE A 156 1.59 -0.73 -20.43
CA PHE A 156 1.39 -1.83 -19.50
C PHE A 156 0.04 -1.73 -18.83
N SER A 157 -0.70 -2.85 -18.79
CA SER A 157 -2.05 -2.89 -18.22
C SER A 157 -2.93 -1.80 -18.82
N GLU A 158 -3.00 -1.80 -20.14
CA GLU A 158 -3.72 -0.79 -20.90
C GLU A 158 -5.22 -1.04 -20.82
N ILE A 159 -5.92 -0.10 -20.20
CA ILE A 159 -7.37 -0.13 -20.02
C ILE A 159 -7.92 1.25 -20.36
N HIS A 160 -8.93 1.28 -21.23
CA HIS A 160 -9.68 2.49 -21.49
C HIS A 160 -11.09 2.39 -20.91
N MET A 161 -11.43 3.31 -20.00
CA MET A 161 -12.75 3.38 -19.39
C MET A 161 -13.59 4.44 -20.10
N ILE A 162 -14.69 4.03 -20.70
CA ILE A 162 -15.67 4.90 -21.33
C ILE A 162 -16.79 5.15 -20.33
N MET A 163 -16.92 6.41 -19.88
CA MET A 163 -18.00 6.83 -18.97
C MET A 163 -19.12 7.48 -19.75
N ASP A 164 -20.29 6.85 -19.80
CA ASP A 164 -21.52 7.47 -20.29
C ASP A 164 -22.31 8.04 -19.10
N TYR A 165 -22.41 9.36 -19.07
CA TYR A 165 -23.07 10.07 -17.96
C TYR A 165 -24.59 10.04 -18.01
N ARG A 166 -25.21 9.52 -19.08
CA ARG A 166 -26.70 9.47 -19.18
C ARG A 166 -27.19 8.34 -20.10
N PRO A 167 -27.64 7.21 -19.59
CA PRO A 167 -27.62 6.75 -18.19
C PRO A 167 -26.20 6.44 -17.75
N TYR A 168 -25.91 6.55 -16.46
CA TYR A 168 -24.59 6.18 -15.90
C TYR A 168 -24.26 4.74 -16.27
N ASN A 169 -23.41 4.61 -17.25
CA ASN A 169 -22.92 3.31 -17.73
C ASN A 169 -21.42 3.40 -17.93
N GLU A 170 -20.71 2.49 -17.32
CA GLU A 170 -19.27 2.38 -17.48
C GLU A 170 -18.98 1.16 -18.34
N THR A 171 -18.25 1.36 -19.42
CA THR A 171 -17.71 0.27 -20.23
C THR A 171 -16.21 0.34 -20.24
N PHE A 172 -15.58 -0.83 -20.19
CA PHE A 172 -14.11 -0.95 -20.19
C PHE A 172 -13.68 -1.60 -21.49
N GLU A 173 -12.79 -0.94 -22.21
CA GLU A 173 -12.00 -1.55 -23.27
C GLU A 173 -10.69 -2.02 -22.64
N ILE A 174 -10.55 -3.32 -22.46
CA ILE A 174 -9.37 -3.97 -21.89
C ILE A 174 -8.47 -4.36 -23.06
N ILE A 175 -7.32 -3.71 -23.20
CA ILE A 175 -6.34 -3.97 -24.25
C ILE A 175 -5.32 -4.98 -23.75
N ASP A 176 -4.84 -4.79 -22.51
CA ASP A 176 -4.00 -5.76 -21.83
C ASP A 176 -4.79 -6.51 -20.75
N GLU A 177 -4.89 -7.81 -20.88
CA GLU A 177 -5.44 -8.65 -19.83
C GLU A 177 -4.42 -8.82 -18.69
N VAL A 178 -4.78 -8.32 -17.51
CA VAL A 178 -4.00 -8.44 -16.28
C VAL A 178 -4.89 -9.02 -15.20
N GLU A 179 -4.51 -10.18 -14.67
CA GLU A 179 -5.30 -10.82 -13.61
C GLU A 179 -5.20 -10.06 -12.28
N GLY A 180 -4.03 -9.48 -12.02
CA GLY A 180 -3.78 -8.72 -10.81
C GLY A 180 -3.81 -9.58 -9.53
N ILE A 181 -3.64 -10.89 -9.65
CA ILE A 181 -3.58 -11.82 -8.52
C ILE A 181 -2.13 -12.02 -8.11
N PRO A 182 -1.74 -11.67 -6.88
CA PRO A 182 -0.34 -11.77 -6.48
C PRO A 182 0.12 -13.22 -6.24
N ASP A 183 1.21 -13.64 -6.88
CA ASP A 183 1.93 -14.88 -6.60
C ASP A 183 2.87 -14.76 -5.40
N VAL A 184 3.36 -13.55 -5.12
CA VAL A 184 4.19 -13.22 -3.97
C VAL A 184 3.63 -12.02 -3.21
N MET A 185 3.81 -12.00 -1.89
CA MET A 185 3.43 -10.85 -1.08
C MET A 185 4.50 -9.78 -1.18
N ILE A 186 4.11 -8.57 -1.60
CA ILE A 186 5.04 -7.49 -1.84
C ILE A 186 4.74 -6.27 -0.95
N GLY A 187 5.79 -5.54 -0.60
CA GLY A 187 5.67 -4.24 0.06
C GLY A 187 6.85 -3.35 -0.25
N ARG A 188 6.64 -2.03 -0.17
CA ARG A 188 7.66 -1.03 -0.44
C ARG A 188 7.93 -0.14 0.77
N LEU A 189 9.20 0.13 1.01
CA LEU A 189 9.69 1.21 1.88
C LEU A 189 10.44 2.22 1.00
N PRO A 190 9.82 3.33 0.57
CA PRO A 190 10.41 4.28 -0.37
C PRO A 190 11.47 5.17 0.30
N CYS A 191 12.48 4.52 0.89
CA CYS A 191 13.64 5.18 1.50
C CYS A 191 14.47 5.89 0.43
N THR A 192 14.90 7.11 0.72
CA THR A 192 15.78 7.90 -0.17
C THR A 192 17.21 7.99 0.35
N LYS A 193 17.43 7.63 1.61
CA LYS A 193 18.73 7.77 2.28
C LYS A 193 18.91 6.74 3.40
N ILE A 194 20.15 6.51 3.76
CA ILE A 194 20.58 5.56 4.80
C ILE A 194 19.89 5.80 6.15
N SER A 195 19.64 7.06 6.53
CA SER A 195 18.95 7.36 7.79
C SER A 195 17.49 6.92 7.80
N ASP A 196 16.80 6.95 6.65
CA ASP A 196 15.44 6.42 6.54
C ASP A 196 15.46 4.90 6.74
N VAL A 197 16.40 4.19 6.07
CA VAL A 197 16.56 2.73 6.22
C VAL A 197 16.79 2.35 7.69
N LYS A 198 17.75 3.00 8.35
CA LYS A 198 18.05 2.73 9.77
C LYS A 198 16.84 2.94 10.68
N ASN A 199 16.06 3.98 10.42
CA ASN A 199 14.86 4.29 11.20
C ASN A 199 13.77 3.23 11.01
N VAL A 200 13.43 2.86 9.76
CA VAL A 200 12.38 1.86 9.52
C VAL A 200 12.81 0.47 10.00
N VAL A 201 14.06 0.08 9.82
CA VAL A 201 14.63 -1.17 10.37
C VAL A 201 14.47 -1.22 11.89
N LYS A 202 14.86 -0.15 12.59
CA LYS A 202 14.67 -0.07 14.05
C LYS A 202 13.20 -0.21 14.44
N LYS A 203 12.29 0.48 13.73
CA LYS A 203 10.85 0.41 14.02
C LYS A 203 10.30 -1.00 13.80
N ILE A 204 10.67 -1.67 12.71
CA ILE A 204 10.23 -3.03 12.40
C ILE A 204 10.70 -4.00 13.49
N ILE A 205 11.99 -3.99 13.85
CA ILE A 205 12.53 -4.85 14.90
C ILE A 205 11.83 -4.58 16.24
N THR A 206 11.66 -3.30 16.61
CA THR A 206 10.95 -2.93 17.83
C THR A 206 9.51 -3.45 17.82
N TYR A 207 8.78 -3.24 16.72
CA TYR A 207 7.40 -3.70 16.59
C TYR A 207 7.28 -5.22 16.77
N GLU A 208 8.10 -5.98 16.06
CA GLU A 208 8.05 -7.45 16.08
C GLU A 208 8.48 -8.06 17.42
N THR A 209 9.30 -7.34 18.20
CA THR A 209 9.80 -7.84 19.49
C THR A 209 8.99 -7.38 20.69
N THR A 210 8.20 -6.30 20.59
CA THR A 210 7.56 -5.68 21.76
C THR A 210 6.05 -5.57 21.66
N THR A 211 5.43 -5.87 20.52
CA THR A 211 3.98 -5.67 20.34
C THR A 211 3.13 -6.78 20.92
N TYR A 212 3.62 -8.04 20.87
CA TYR A 212 2.84 -9.19 21.33
C TYR A 212 2.43 -9.05 22.79
N GLY A 213 1.12 -9.21 23.05
CA GLY A 213 0.55 -9.12 24.41
C GLY A 213 0.46 -7.69 24.97
N SER A 214 0.65 -6.67 24.16
CA SER A 214 0.54 -5.27 24.60
C SER A 214 -0.91 -4.79 24.56
N ASP A 215 -1.40 -4.19 25.63
CA ASP A 215 -2.79 -3.69 25.80
C ASP A 215 -3.19 -2.66 24.72
N TRP A 216 -2.22 -1.92 24.16
CA TRP A 216 -2.50 -0.93 23.15
C TRP A 216 -2.82 -1.55 21.78
N PHE A 217 -2.44 -2.82 21.54
CA PHE A 217 -2.66 -3.46 20.24
C PHE A 217 -4.13 -3.75 19.95
N ASP A 218 -4.94 -3.97 20.98
CA ASP A 218 -6.37 -4.24 20.82
C ASP A 218 -7.21 -3.00 20.49
N ARG A 219 -6.57 -1.83 20.36
CA ARG A 219 -7.25 -0.58 20.00
C ARG A 219 -7.38 -0.45 18.49
N LEU A 220 -8.59 -0.15 18.02
CA LEU A 220 -8.94 0.14 16.62
C LEU A 220 -9.42 1.58 16.51
N ILE A 221 -8.64 2.46 15.90
CA ILE A 221 -9.03 3.86 15.68
C ILE A 221 -9.75 3.97 14.34
N LEU A 222 -10.98 4.44 14.39
CA LEU A 222 -11.87 4.61 13.24
C LEU A 222 -12.08 6.09 12.98
N MET A 223 -11.67 6.55 11.80
CA MET A 223 -11.75 7.96 11.41
C MET A 223 -12.62 8.12 10.17
N GLY A 224 -13.57 9.06 10.20
CA GLY A 224 -14.48 9.28 9.08
C GLY A 224 -15.45 10.41 9.33
N GLY A 225 -16.18 10.77 8.29
CA GLY A 225 -17.23 11.78 8.28
C GLY A 225 -18.02 11.72 6.98
N ASP A 226 -18.67 12.82 6.66
CA ASP A 226 -19.42 12.99 5.43
C ASP A 226 -18.46 13.33 4.29
N THR A 227 -18.39 12.47 3.29
CA THR A 227 -17.52 12.65 2.11
C THR A 227 -18.23 13.48 1.05
N PHE A 228 -19.56 13.34 0.93
CA PHE A 228 -20.37 13.99 -0.10
C PHE A 228 -21.59 14.71 0.50
N PRO A 229 -21.40 15.84 1.20
CA PRO A 229 -22.43 16.48 2.03
C PRO A 229 -23.71 16.90 1.29
N HIS A 230 -23.68 16.89 -0.05
CA HIS A 230 -24.85 17.23 -0.87
C HIS A 230 -25.63 16.00 -1.37
N LEU A 231 -25.21 14.79 -1.05
CA LEU A 231 -25.78 13.55 -1.58
C LEU A 231 -26.60 12.76 -0.54
N GLY A 232 -27.20 13.43 0.42
CA GLY A 232 -28.08 12.84 1.42
C GLY A 232 -27.63 13.12 2.85
N ASN A 233 -28.23 12.43 3.83
CA ASN A 233 -27.89 12.58 5.25
C ASN A 233 -27.04 11.37 5.74
N ILE A 234 -26.09 10.94 4.93
CA ILE A 234 -25.25 9.77 5.23
C ILE A 234 -23.81 10.26 5.38
N SER A 235 -23.18 9.91 6.49
CA SER A 235 -21.73 10.08 6.68
C SER A 235 -21.02 8.83 6.20
N GLU A 236 -20.68 8.76 4.90
CA GLU A 236 -20.16 7.52 4.26
C GLU A 236 -18.92 6.98 4.95
N GLY A 237 -17.99 7.85 5.32
CA GLY A 237 -16.77 7.45 6.03
C GLY A 237 -17.04 6.83 7.39
N GLU A 238 -18.12 7.25 8.08
CA GLU A 238 -18.53 6.63 9.35
C GLU A 238 -19.17 5.26 9.11
N VAL A 239 -19.98 5.11 8.05
CA VAL A 239 -20.60 3.82 7.67
C VAL A 239 -19.52 2.79 7.31
N VAL A 240 -18.55 3.17 6.46
CA VAL A 240 -17.44 2.28 6.07
C VAL A 240 -16.62 1.87 7.30
N THR A 241 -16.26 2.82 8.16
CA THR A 241 -15.45 2.51 9.33
C THR A 241 -16.22 1.73 10.41
N GLU A 242 -17.56 1.89 10.50
CA GLU A 242 -18.39 1.02 11.34
C GLU A 242 -18.43 -0.42 10.82
N TYR A 243 -18.51 -0.60 9.50
CA TYR A 243 -18.42 -1.93 8.91
C TYR A 243 -17.09 -2.60 9.21
N ILE A 244 -15.97 -1.87 9.13
CA ILE A 244 -14.63 -2.36 9.52
C ILE A 244 -14.63 -2.77 10.99
N SER A 245 -15.26 -2.00 11.88
CA SER A 245 -15.43 -2.36 13.30
C SER A 245 -16.16 -3.69 13.48
N SER A 246 -17.16 -3.95 12.66
CA SER A 246 -17.92 -5.20 12.73
C SER A 246 -17.10 -6.43 12.32
N ILE A 247 -16.18 -6.27 11.34
CA ILE A 247 -15.26 -7.32 10.90
C ILE A 247 -14.17 -7.57 11.95
N LEU A 248 -13.62 -6.49 12.52
CA LEU A 248 -12.57 -6.56 13.54
C LEU A 248 -13.16 -6.51 14.93
N SER A 249 -14.14 -7.37 15.22
CA SER A 249 -14.94 -7.39 16.44
C SER A 249 -14.15 -7.65 17.73
N ASP A 250 -12.97 -8.26 17.61
CA ASP A 250 -12.07 -8.53 18.75
C ASP A 250 -11.30 -7.28 19.21
N PHE A 251 -11.34 -6.19 18.43
CA PHE A 251 -10.69 -4.94 18.76
C PHE A 251 -11.64 -3.96 19.46
N THR A 252 -11.07 -3.10 20.29
CA THR A 252 -11.80 -2.02 20.96
C THR A 252 -11.88 -0.79 20.05
N PRO A 253 -13.06 -0.42 19.53
CA PRO A 253 -13.21 0.69 18.61
C PRO A 253 -13.11 2.05 19.31
N ILE A 254 -12.36 2.97 18.73
CA ILE A 254 -12.24 4.37 19.11
C ILE A 254 -12.68 5.23 17.93
N LYS A 255 -13.91 5.71 18.00
CA LYS A 255 -14.58 6.46 16.92
C LYS A 255 -14.17 7.94 16.95
N LEU A 256 -13.39 8.33 15.97
CA LEU A 256 -13.02 9.72 15.70
C LEU A 256 -13.83 10.21 14.51
N TRP A 257 -15.12 10.41 14.71
CA TRP A 257 -16.13 10.73 13.72
C TRP A 257 -16.55 12.18 13.78
N THR A 258 -17.00 12.72 12.66
CA THR A 258 -17.52 14.10 12.60
C THR A 258 -18.84 14.23 13.35
N SER A 259 -19.74 13.24 13.28
CA SER A 259 -20.99 13.17 14.05
C SER A 259 -20.77 13.20 15.57
N HIS A 260 -19.65 12.65 16.03
CA HIS A 260 -19.24 12.72 17.42
C HIS A 260 -18.43 13.97 17.78
N HIS A 261 -18.20 14.89 16.82
CA HIS A 261 -17.33 16.06 16.97
C HIS A 261 -15.89 15.69 17.42
N THR A 262 -15.43 14.50 17.05
CA THR A 262 -14.14 13.93 17.49
C THR A 262 -13.08 13.89 16.39
N PHE A 263 -13.45 13.99 15.11
CA PHE A 263 -12.50 14.11 14.00
C PHE A 263 -11.83 15.50 14.02
N ARG A 264 -10.77 15.61 14.82
CA ARG A 264 -9.98 16.84 15.00
C ARG A 264 -8.52 16.52 15.19
N PRO A 265 -7.55 17.26 14.61
CA PRO A 265 -6.13 16.95 14.65
C PRO A 265 -5.59 16.67 16.05
N VAL A 266 -5.96 17.45 17.04
CA VAL A 266 -5.51 17.28 18.44
C VAL A 266 -6.02 15.95 19.03
N LYS A 267 -7.27 15.57 18.75
CA LYS A 267 -7.84 14.30 19.24
C LYS A 267 -7.23 13.11 18.51
N ILE A 268 -7.07 13.22 17.18
CA ILE A 268 -6.42 12.19 16.35
C ILE A 268 -5.01 11.92 16.89
N ASN A 269 -4.19 12.95 17.05
CA ASN A 269 -2.84 12.81 17.60
C ASN A 269 -2.83 12.17 18.98
N ARG A 270 -3.75 12.59 19.86
CA ARG A 270 -3.85 12.04 21.21
C ARG A 270 -4.17 10.56 21.19
N GLU A 271 -5.13 10.12 20.40
CA GLU A 271 -5.52 8.71 20.36
C GLU A 271 -4.46 7.83 19.68
N ILE A 272 -3.84 8.29 18.58
CA ILE A 272 -2.73 7.58 17.95
C ILE A 272 -1.51 7.51 18.88
N SER A 273 -1.26 8.56 19.66
CA SER A 273 -0.12 8.58 20.62
C SER A 273 -0.26 7.58 21.76
N LYS A 274 -1.45 7.12 22.08
CA LYS A 274 -1.67 6.04 23.05
C LYS A 274 -1.29 4.66 22.48
N GLY A 275 -1.14 4.56 21.16
CA GLY A 275 -0.98 3.31 20.43
C GLY A 275 -2.31 2.73 19.96
N ALA A 276 -2.26 1.97 18.90
CA ALA A 276 -3.36 1.18 18.36
C ALA A 276 -2.81 0.02 17.51
N GLY A 277 -3.53 -1.09 17.40
CA GLY A 277 -3.21 -2.13 16.43
C GLY A 277 -3.49 -1.64 15.02
N PHE A 278 -4.67 -1.04 14.84
CA PHE A 278 -5.11 -0.54 13.54
C PHE A 278 -5.69 0.87 13.63
N VAL A 279 -5.49 1.62 12.54
CA VAL A 279 -6.16 2.90 12.28
C VAL A 279 -6.79 2.79 10.91
N SER A 280 -8.09 3.04 10.79
CA SER A 280 -8.79 3.10 9.52
C SER A 280 -9.40 4.47 9.31
N TYR A 281 -9.27 4.99 8.11
CA TYR A 281 -9.88 6.23 7.67
C TYR A 281 -10.58 6.02 6.34
N SER A 282 -11.79 6.56 6.19
CA SER A 282 -12.50 6.65 4.92
C SER A 282 -12.99 8.08 4.68
N GLY A 283 -12.71 8.62 3.49
CA GLY A 283 -13.04 9.97 3.07
C GLY A 283 -12.10 10.51 2.00
N HIS A 284 -12.06 11.83 1.83
CA HIS A 284 -11.15 12.47 0.88
C HIS A 284 -9.68 12.37 1.32
N GLY A 285 -8.80 12.17 0.35
CA GLY A 285 -7.35 12.14 0.54
C GLY A 285 -6.59 12.97 -0.48
N PHE A 286 -5.41 13.38 -0.08
CA PHE A 286 -4.44 14.10 -0.88
C PHE A 286 -3.05 13.53 -0.60
N GLU A 287 -2.08 13.87 -1.42
CA GLU A 287 -0.70 13.47 -1.22
C GLU A 287 -0.13 13.93 0.14
N TYR A 288 -0.74 14.98 0.72
CA TYR A 288 -0.27 15.63 1.93
C TYR A 288 -1.27 15.59 3.11
N GLY A 289 -2.37 14.83 3.00
CA GLY A 289 -3.35 14.75 4.09
C GLY A 289 -4.68 14.13 3.77
N LEU A 290 -5.57 14.25 4.74
CA LEU A 290 -6.93 13.75 4.75
C LEU A 290 -7.92 14.92 4.90
N ALA A 291 -9.13 14.77 4.35
CA ALA A 291 -10.22 15.71 4.55
C ALA A 291 -11.58 15.02 4.56
N THR A 292 -12.48 15.53 5.36
CA THR A 292 -13.90 15.13 5.37
C THR A 292 -14.76 16.32 5.79
N SER A 293 -16.03 16.33 5.46
CA SER A 293 -16.93 17.40 5.88
C SER A 293 -17.33 17.25 7.33
N GLY A 294 -17.56 18.37 7.98
CA GLY A 294 -18.07 18.39 9.34
C GLY A 294 -19.53 17.94 9.39
N TYR A 295 -19.94 17.38 10.52
CA TYR A 295 -21.34 17.02 10.75
C TYR A 295 -22.24 18.25 10.71
N ASP A 296 -23.34 18.18 9.98
CA ASP A 296 -24.30 19.28 9.74
C ASP A 296 -23.68 20.55 9.14
N THR A 297 -22.54 20.45 8.44
CA THR A 297 -21.87 21.60 7.83
C THR A 297 -21.05 21.19 6.62
N ASP A 298 -21.04 22.03 5.59
CA ASP A 298 -20.20 21.84 4.40
C ASP A 298 -18.72 22.19 4.64
N SER A 299 -18.38 22.60 5.87
CA SER A 299 -17.00 22.97 6.21
C SER A 299 -16.12 21.76 6.30
N GLN A 300 -15.05 21.72 5.52
CA GLN A 300 -14.09 20.63 5.56
C GLN A 300 -13.17 20.70 6.78
N ILE A 301 -12.95 19.55 7.38
CA ILE A 301 -11.96 19.33 8.44
C ILE A 301 -10.79 18.57 7.82
N HIS A 302 -9.58 19.12 7.98
CA HIS A 302 -8.37 18.58 7.40
C HIS A 302 -7.46 17.98 8.49
N TYR A 303 -6.79 16.88 8.13
CA TYR A 303 -5.66 16.34 8.89
C TYR A 303 -4.44 16.22 7.98
N LEU A 304 -3.52 17.18 8.06
CA LEU A 304 -2.44 17.42 7.10
C LEU A 304 -1.07 17.01 7.68
N LEU A 305 -0.07 16.91 6.79
CA LEU A 305 1.32 16.56 7.15
C LEU A 305 1.88 17.28 8.39
N PRO A 306 1.67 18.61 8.61
CA PRO A 306 2.18 19.25 9.81
C PRO A 306 1.62 18.69 11.11
N TYR A 307 0.39 18.16 11.10
CA TYR A 307 -0.20 17.57 12.29
C TYR A 307 0.45 16.26 12.72
N ILE A 308 1.06 15.51 11.77
CA ILE A 308 1.79 14.27 12.06
C ILE A 308 2.91 14.52 13.09
N LEU A 309 3.48 15.72 13.15
CA LEU A 309 4.50 16.07 14.12
C LEU A 309 4.04 15.89 15.57
N GLY A 310 2.75 16.05 15.83
CA GLY A 310 2.16 15.86 17.16
C GLY A 310 1.86 14.42 17.56
N ILE A 311 2.21 13.42 16.76
CA ILE A 311 2.10 11.99 17.12
C ILE A 311 3.34 11.57 17.90
N HIS A 312 3.13 10.99 19.10
CA HIS A 312 4.20 10.51 20.01
C HIS A 312 3.86 9.12 20.53
N ASN A 313 4.04 8.08 19.69
CA ASN A 313 3.67 6.69 19.99
C ASN A 313 4.86 5.72 19.89
N THR A 314 6.00 6.10 20.43
CA THR A 314 7.22 5.29 20.40
C THR A 314 6.98 3.85 20.83
N GLY A 315 7.33 2.89 19.97
CA GLY A 315 7.11 1.46 20.18
C GLY A 315 5.67 0.97 20.01
N LYS A 316 4.70 1.85 19.77
CA LYS A 316 3.26 1.53 19.67
C LYS A 316 2.72 1.91 18.30
N TYR A 317 3.32 1.36 17.24
CA TYR A 317 3.10 1.77 15.87
C TYR A 317 1.89 1.03 15.27
N PRO A 318 0.79 1.72 14.89
CA PRO A 318 -0.34 1.08 14.22
C PRO A 318 -0.03 0.69 12.77
N ILE A 319 -0.79 -0.28 12.25
CA ILE A 319 -1.03 -0.44 10.82
C ILE A 319 -2.16 0.53 10.46
N MET A 320 -1.96 1.34 9.39
CA MET A 320 -2.95 2.32 8.98
C MET A 320 -3.50 1.99 7.59
N TYR A 321 -4.81 2.04 7.46
CA TYR A 321 -5.54 1.89 6.21
C TYR A 321 -6.23 3.21 5.86
N PHE A 322 -5.95 3.71 4.65
CA PHE A 322 -6.54 4.93 4.12
C PHE A 322 -7.35 4.61 2.86
N ASP A 323 -8.67 4.51 3.02
CA ASP A 323 -9.64 4.56 1.95
C ASP A 323 -9.81 6.02 1.53
N ALA A 324 -8.82 6.50 0.80
CA ALA A 324 -8.65 7.91 0.46
C ALA A 324 -7.66 8.08 -0.71
N CYS A 325 -7.98 9.00 -1.63
CA CYS A 325 -7.17 9.28 -2.80
C CYS A 325 -5.74 9.71 -2.44
N LEU A 326 -4.74 9.37 -3.27
CA LEU A 326 -3.41 9.98 -3.33
C LEU A 326 -2.55 9.87 -2.05
N THR A 327 -3.08 9.33 -0.97
CA THR A 327 -2.37 9.29 0.33
C THR A 327 -1.11 8.43 0.29
N GLY A 328 -1.03 7.49 -0.66
CA GLY A 328 0.12 6.63 -0.93
C GLY A 328 0.95 7.02 -2.16
N ALA A 329 0.78 8.20 -2.73
CA ALA A 329 1.49 8.65 -3.93
C ALA A 329 2.98 8.92 -3.64
N PHE A 330 3.76 7.87 -3.44
CA PHE A 330 5.17 7.97 -3.02
C PHE A 330 6.12 8.50 -4.11
N ASP A 331 5.63 8.66 -5.33
CA ASP A 331 6.30 9.35 -6.44
C ASP A 331 6.02 10.86 -6.49
N TYR A 332 5.14 11.35 -5.61
CA TYR A 332 4.71 12.75 -5.58
C TYR A 332 5.87 13.71 -5.30
N ARG A 333 5.86 14.83 -6.03
CA ARG A 333 6.79 15.94 -5.88
C ARG A 333 6.02 17.26 -5.95
N LEU A 334 6.23 18.13 -4.98
CA LEU A 334 5.66 19.48 -5.03
C LEU A 334 6.70 20.45 -5.64
N GLY A 335 6.63 20.67 -6.93
CA GLY A 335 7.65 21.43 -7.66
C GLY A 335 9.03 20.79 -7.51
N ASN A 336 10.01 21.56 -7.05
CA ASN A 336 11.36 21.06 -6.77
C ASN A 336 11.54 20.47 -5.37
N MET A 337 10.48 20.43 -4.54
CA MET A 337 10.54 19.91 -3.17
C MET A 337 10.16 18.43 -3.16
N ASN A 338 11.06 17.61 -2.63
CA ASN A 338 10.79 16.21 -2.36
C ASN A 338 10.03 16.09 -1.04
N ILE A 339 8.72 16.38 -1.08
CA ILE A 339 7.82 16.18 0.07
C ILE A 339 7.30 14.74 0.00
N PRO A 340 7.53 13.93 1.04
CA PRO A 340 6.98 12.57 1.06
C PRO A 340 5.46 12.61 1.17
N CYS A 341 4.79 11.64 0.53
CA CYS A 341 3.34 11.50 0.66
C CYS A 341 2.93 11.24 2.11
N PHE A 342 1.63 11.37 2.38
CA PHE A 342 1.07 11.26 3.73
C PHE A 342 1.39 9.92 4.39
N ALA A 343 1.16 8.80 3.72
CA ALA A 343 1.44 7.46 4.23
C ALA A 343 2.93 7.25 4.53
N TRP A 344 3.81 7.65 3.60
CA TRP A 344 5.25 7.53 3.82
C TRP A 344 5.74 8.42 4.96
N SER A 345 5.15 9.60 5.11
CA SER A 345 5.49 10.52 6.22
C SER A 345 5.18 9.93 7.59
N LEU A 346 4.13 9.12 7.72
CA LEU A 346 3.79 8.39 8.94
C LEU A 346 4.77 7.24 9.22
N ILE A 347 5.15 6.48 8.19
CA ILE A 347 6.08 5.35 8.35
C ILE A 347 7.51 5.84 8.65
N LYS A 348 8.01 6.82 7.90
CA LYS A 348 9.38 7.32 8.08
C LYS A 348 9.57 8.21 9.30
N LYS A 349 8.47 8.62 9.98
CA LYS A 349 8.55 9.43 11.20
C LYS A 349 9.42 8.73 12.24
N HIS A 350 10.44 9.45 12.75
CA HIS A 350 11.40 8.90 13.68
C HIS A 350 10.74 8.52 15.01
N ASP A 351 10.94 7.29 15.45
CA ASP A 351 10.44 6.72 16.72
C ASP A 351 8.93 6.93 16.98
N SER A 352 8.12 7.16 15.94
CA SER A 352 6.68 7.32 16.07
C SER A 352 5.95 7.15 14.72
N GLY A 353 4.65 7.42 14.65
CA GLY A 353 3.84 7.26 13.45
C GLY A 353 3.34 5.84 13.24
N ALA A 354 3.42 5.31 12.01
CA ALA A 354 2.91 4.00 11.63
C ALA A 354 4.03 2.97 11.40
N ILE A 355 3.72 1.68 11.51
CA ILE A 355 4.62 0.60 11.08
C ILE A 355 4.41 0.26 9.61
N ALA A 356 3.17 0.32 9.15
CA ALA A 356 2.77 0.10 7.77
C ALA A 356 1.55 0.96 7.43
N CYS A 357 1.39 1.25 6.14
CA CYS A 357 0.18 1.87 5.61
C CYS A 357 -0.30 1.11 4.37
N ILE A 358 -1.62 1.02 4.21
CA ILE A 358 -2.29 0.64 2.96
C ILE A 358 -2.95 1.91 2.46
N ALA A 359 -2.61 2.36 1.26
CA ALA A 359 -2.99 3.68 0.78
C ALA A 359 -2.99 3.76 -0.76
N ALA A 360 -3.93 4.50 -1.33
CA ALA A 360 -4.04 4.67 -2.76
C ALA A 360 -2.92 5.56 -3.32
N THR A 361 -2.32 5.15 -4.43
CA THR A 361 -1.28 5.92 -5.13
C THR A 361 -1.86 7.00 -6.04
N ARG A 362 -3.13 6.86 -6.44
CA ARG A 362 -3.88 7.82 -7.30
C ARG A 362 -5.30 8.01 -6.77
N VAL A 363 -6.12 8.65 -7.58
CA VAL A 363 -7.54 8.85 -7.28
C VAL A 363 -8.22 7.50 -7.15
N GLY A 364 -8.90 7.29 -6.02
CA GLY A 364 -9.82 6.18 -5.82
C GLY A 364 -11.24 6.67 -6.12
N PHE A 365 -11.99 5.90 -6.87
CA PHE A 365 -13.41 6.18 -7.08
C PHE A 365 -14.20 5.54 -5.95
N GLY A 366 -14.86 6.38 -5.14
CA GLY A 366 -15.87 5.93 -4.19
C GLY A 366 -17.23 5.96 -4.85
N GLY A 367 -17.95 4.85 -4.81
CA GLY A 367 -19.35 4.81 -5.19
C GLY A 367 -20.25 4.95 -3.96
N PHE A 368 -21.46 5.53 -4.13
CA PHE A 368 -22.52 5.24 -3.19
C PHE A 368 -22.76 3.74 -3.22
N ALA A 369 -22.53 3.07 -2.10
CA ALA A 369 -23.03 1.73 -1.93
C ALA A 369 -24.56 1.81 -1.91
N GLY A 370 -25.16 1.58 -3.06
CA GLY A 370 -26.55 1.19 -3.14
C GLY A 370 -26.67 -0.26 -2.72
#